data_8ba8dfac3adccd4694980ba45135e7cc
#
_entry.id   8ba8dfac3adccd4694980ba45135e7cc
#
_cell.length_a   1.000
_cell.length_b   1.000
_cell.length_c   1.000
_cell.angle_alpha   90.00
_cell.angle_beta   90.00
_cell.angle_gamma   90.00
#
_symmetry.space_group_name_H-M   'P 1'
#
loop_
_entity.id
_entity.type
_entity.pdbx_description
1 polymer ?
#
loop_
_entity_poly.entity_id
_entity_poly.type
_entity_poly.pdbx_seq_one_letter_code
_entity_poly.pdbx_strand_id
1 'polypeptide(L)'
;MNGHDQRMLIRADRVIGRGDASPHMNAVLIKGGLIEDILSEDSVPAHTKIYDFPGHVIAPFFCDYHLHFSSSAGLSTAGIADRLLAHGINKAFEGGDAIGAGLTAKKNLADRLEILSSGFGIYREGGYGKYIGRGVKDIEQAKSEIEALISAGADYVKVVHSGIYDPEDDRITAGGFERRELGEIIAYVRDRGLPVFCHANGTEAVQEAVDLGASAIIHGLQVSEETLSLIADKRVMFIPTLQAFQSLRSRAASDVSLRNLEEAVEGHMAAVGRAHAMGVKVMPGSDAGPPFIPYGSSFCDELWLLMKAGIPFEDVLRNASARAIKRDQQADLLILEGFEIRHVVRRGEFLQ
;
A
#
# COMPACT_ATOMS: atom_id res chain seq x y z
N MET A 1 -22.46 37.49 1.34
CA MET A 1 -22.70 36.06 1.05
C MET A 1 -21.48 35.33 1.54
N ASN A 2 -21.64 34.47 2.54
CA ASN A 2 -20.51 33.74 3.14
C ASN A 2 -19.94 32.79 2.11
N GLY A 3 -18.59 32.80 1.91
CA GLY A 3 -17.90 32.02 0.88
C GLY A 3 -18.11 30.47 0.95
N HIS A 4 -18.83 29.97 1.93
CA HIS A 4 -19.18 28.54 2.07
C HIS A 4 -20.36 28.04 1.24
N ASP A 5 -21.07 28.92 0.53
CA ASP A 5 -22.27 28.54 -0.24
C ASP A 5 -22.01 28.48 -1.76
N GLN A 6 -20.78 28.79 -2.21
CA GLN A 6 -20.42 28.78 -3.62
C GLN A 6 -20.11 27.34 -4.05
N ARG A 7 -20.81 26.89 -5.12
CA ARG A 7 -20.52 25.62 -5.77
C ARG A 7 -19.27 25.73 -6.64
N MET A 8 -18.46 24.68 -6.62
CA MET A 8 -17.31 24.50 -7.49
C MET A 8 -17.46 23.19 -8.26
N LEU A 9 -17.23 23.21 -9.55
CA LEU A 9 -17.14 22.03 -10.40
C LEU A 9 -15.69 21.86 -10.85
N ILE A 10 -15.15 20.67 -10.60
CA ILE A 10 -13.86 20.25 -11.17
C ILE A 10 -14.17 19.25 -12.26
N ARG A 11 -13.73 19.54 -13.49
CA ARG A 11 -13.92 18.67 -14.65
C ARG A 11 -12.56 18.25 -15.20
N ALA A 12 -12.49 16.99 -15.64
CA ALA A 12 -11.33 16.37 -16.27
C ALA A 12 -11.84 15.35 -17.30
N ASP A 13 -10.93 14.62 -17.96
CA ASP A 13 -11.35 13.60 -18.92
C ASP A 13 -12.10 12.45 -18.22
N ARG A 14 -11.70 12.11 -16.97
CA ARG A 14 -12.30 11.02 -16.18
C ARG A 14 -12.21 11.27 -14.68
N VAL A 15 -13.15 10.65 -13.96
CA VAL A 15 -13.11 10.52 -12.50
C VAL A 15 -12.87 9.05 -12.16
N ILE A 16 -11.75 8.75 -11.48
CA ILE A 16 -11.36 7.39 -11.11
C ILE A 16 -11.29 7.30 -9.58
N GLY A 17 -11.91 6.26 -9.01
CA GLY A 17 -11.87 6.00 -7.58
C GLY A 17 -12.40 4.61 -7.26
N ARG A 18 -12.32 4.20 -5.99
CA ARG A 18 -12.97 2.97 -5.53
C ARG A 18 -14.49 3.12 -5.61
N GLY A 19 -15.15 2.26 -6.36
CA GLY A 19 -16.61 2.19 -6.50
C GLY A 19 -17.05 2.22 -7.95
N ASP A 20 -18.37 2.07 -8.15
CA ASP A 20 -19.02 2.02 -9.46
C ASP A 20 -19.14 3.43 -10.09
N ALA A 21 -18.03 4.16 -10.21
CA ALA A 21 -18.04 5.36 -11.03
C ALA A 21 -18.34 4.94 -12.47
N SER A 22 -19.47 5.39 -13.00
CA SER A 22 -19.80 5.17 -14.40
C SER A 22 -18.63 5.68 -15.27
N PRO A 23 -18.22 4.96 -16.31
CA PRO A 23 -17.14 5.39 -17.21
C PRO A 23 -17.40 6.73 -17.90
N HIS A 24 -18.61 7.28 -17.76
CA HIS A 24 -19.03 8.58 -18.34
C HIS A 24 -18.98 9.75 -17.34
N MET A 25 -18.56 9.52 -16.09
CA MET A 25 -18.45 10.61 -15.11
C MET A 25 -17.08 11.28 -15.27
N ASN A 26 -17.11 12.59 -15.51
CA ASN A 26 -15.91 13.38 -15.77
C ASN A 26 -15.82 14.64 -14.90
N ALA A 27 -16.79 14.88 -14.02
CA ALA A 27 -16.82 16.06 -13.17
C ALA A 27 -17.22 15.74 -11.73
N VAL A 28 -16.65 16.49 -10.78
CA VAL A 28 -16.99 16.45 -9.36
C VAL A 28 -17.53 17.79 -8.95
N LEU A 29 -18.79 17.83 -8.48
CA LEU A 29 -19.42 19.02 -7.94
C LEU A 29 -19.18 19.08 -6.42
N ILE A 30 -18.68 20.23 -5.97
CA ILE A 30 -18.27 20.45 -4.59
C ILE A 30 -19.05 21.63 -4.03
N LYS A 31 -19.56 21.47 -2.80
CA LYS A 31 -20.20 22.55 -2.02
C LYS A 31 -19.79 22.45 -0.56
N GLY A 32 -19.33 23.55 0.03
CA GLY A 32 -18.95 23.59 1.43
C GLY A 32 -17.84 22.62 1.81
N GLY A 33 -16.92 22.32 0.88
CA GLY A 33 -15.83 21.36 1.10
C GLY A 33 -16.21 19.89 0.98
N LEU A 34 -17.48 19.59 0.70
CA LEU A 34 -18.00 18.23 0.50
C LEU A 34 -18.34 17.98 -0.98
N ILE A 35 -18.25 16.73 -1.39
CA ILE A 35 -18.72 16.28 -2.72
C ILE A 35 -20.23 16.28 -2.71
N GLU A 36 -20.85 17.21 -3.48
CA GLU A 36 -22.29 17.29 -3.65
C GLU A 36 -22.77 16.24 -4.66
N ASP A 37 -22.03 16.07 -5.76
CA ASP A 37 -22.35 15.09 -6.81
C ASP A 37 -21.15 14.75 -7.69
N ILE A 38 -21.28 13.67 -8.46
CA ILE A 38 -20.37 13.31 -9.54
C ILE A 38 -21.19 13.30 -10.81
N LEU A 39 -20.79 14.09 -11.80
CA LEU A 39 -21.62 14.43 -12.96
C LEU A 39 -20.97 14.00 -14.28
N SER A 40 -21.80 13.80 -15.30
CA SER A 40 -21.42 13.84 -16.71
C SER A 40 -21.54 15.28 -17.24
N GLU A 41 -20.91 15.58 -18.38
CA GLU A 41 -20.75 16.93 -18.95
C GLU A 41 -22.02 17.79 -19.01
N ASP A 42 -23.22 17.20 -19.11
CA ASP A 42 -24.45 17.91 -19.46
C ASP A 42 -25.23 18.51 -18.28
N SER A 43 -24.73 18.37 -17.03
CA SER A 43 -25.53 18.65 -15.82
C SER A 43 -24.89 19.66 -14.87
N VAL A 44 -24.43 20.82 -15.38
CA VAL A 44 -23.81 21.84 -14.52
C VAL A 44 -24.86 22.74 -13.89
N PRO A 45 -25.00 22.81 -12.54
CA PRO A 45 -25.94 23.71 -11.88
C PRO A 45 -25.58 25.19 -12.12
N ALA A 46 -26.61 26.04 -12.16
CA ALA A 46 -26.39 27.48 -12.28
C ALA A 46 -25.51 28.04 -11.15
N HIS A 47 -24.78 29.12 -11.43
CA HIS A 47 -23.91 29.81 -10.47
C HIS A 47 -22.77 28.95 -9.91
N THR A 48 -22.26 27.98 -10.70
CA THR A 48 -21.13 27.13 -10.33
C THR A 48 -19.84 27.68 -10.94
N LYS A 49 -18.76 27.78 -10.12
CA LYS A 49 -17.43 28.09 -10.63
C LYS A 49 -16.82 26.82 -11.23
N ILE A 50 -16.40 26.87 -12.48
CA ILE A 50 -15.88 25.72 -13.21
C ILE A 50 -14.35 25.79 -13.28
N TYR A 51 -13.69 24.69 -13.02
CA TYR A 51 -12.28 24.44 -13.25
C TYR A 51 -12.12 23.26 -14.19
N ASP A 52 -11.57 23.51 -15.37
CA ASP A 52 -11.40 22.53 -16.44
C ASP A 52 -9.96 22.08 -16.55
N PHE A 53 -9.78 20.76 -16.59
CA PHE A 53 -8.49 20.10 -16.70
C PHE A 53 -8.51 19.05 -17.83
N PRO A 54 -8.54 19.48 -19.10
CA PRO A 54 -8.46 18.54 -20.22
C PRO A 54 -7.14 17.79 -20.22
N GLY A 55 -7.14 16.50 -20.58
CA GLY A 55 -5.98 15.62 -20.53
C GLY A 55 -5.65 15.08 -19.13
N HIS A 56 -6.45 15.41 -18.12
CA HIS A 56 -6.21 15.00 -16.74
C HIS A 56 -7.25 14.00 -16.24
N VAL A 57 -6.95 13.41 -15.07
CA VAL A 57 -7.83 12.50 -14.34
C VAL A 57 -8.04 13.03 -12.93
N ILE A 58 -9.29 12.98 -12.45
CA ILE A 58 -9.61 13.22 -11.04
C ILE A 58 -9.54 11.90 -10.29
N ALA A 59 -8.74 11.84 -9.23
CA ALA A 59 -8.61 10.69 -8.36
C ALA A 59 -8.72 11.11 -6.89
N PRO A 60 -9.10 10.21 -5.96
CA PRO A 60 -8.93 10.47 -4.54
C PRO A 60 -7.44 10.43 -4.17
N PHE A 61 -7.12 10.89 -2.97
CA PHE A 61 -5.78 10.65 -2.41
C PHE A 61 -5.44 9.17 -2.39
N PHE A 62 -4.13 8.88 -2.39
CA PHE A 62 -3.58 7.54 -2.44
C PHE A 62 -3.47 6.89 -1.06
N CYS A 63 -3.43 5.56 -1.10
CA CYS A 63 -3.10 4.68 0.01
C CYS A 63 -1.84 3.89 -0.32
N ASP A 64 -0.79 4.05 0.47
CA ASP A 64 0.38 3.17 0.43
C ASP A 64 0.13 1.95 1.32
N TYR A 65 0.07 0.76 0.72
CA TYR A 65 -0.30 -0.47 1.42
C TYR A 65 0.85 -1.14 2.17
N HIS A 66 2.06 -0.62 2.03
CA HIS A 66 3.20 -1.12 2.79
C HIS A 66 4.35 -0.11 2.84
N LEU A 67 4.62 0.39 4.04
CA LEU A 67 5.79 1.21 4.34
C LEU A 67 6.17 1.05 5.83
N HIS A 68 7.27 1.64 6.25
CA HIS A 68 7.76 1.62 7.63
C HIS A 68 8.05 3.04 8.13
N PHE A 69 7.53 3.41 9.30
CA PHE A 69 7.85 4.69 9.95
C PHE A 69 9.17 4.60 10.73
N SER A 70 10.21 4.09 10.09
CA SER A 70 11.51 3.90 10.75
C SER A 70 12.34 5.19 10.74
N SER A 71 13.15 5.37 11.77
CA SER A 71 14.10 6.48 11.87
C SER A 71 15.32 6.34 10.94
N SER A 72 15.43 5.25 10.19
CA SER A 72 16.58 4.95 9.32
C SER A 72 16.78 5.97 8.20
N ALA A 73 15.70 6.65 7.77
CA ALA A 73 15.77 7.70 6.76
C ALA A 73 16.21 9.07 7.31
N GLY A 74 16.48 9.20 8.62
CA GLY A 74 16.88 10.47 9.25
C GLY A 74 15.75 11.52 9.31
N LEU A 75 14.51 11.14 9.06
CA LEU A 75 13.35 12.03 9.09
C LEU A 75 12.58 11.88 10.41
N SER A 76 12.01 13.00 10.88
CA SER A 76 10.99 12.94 11.93
C SER A 76 9.69 12.33 11.38
N THR A 77 8.86 11.81 12.28
CA THR A 77 7.52 11.29 11.92
C THR A 77 6.68 12.34 11.16
N ALA A 78 6.76 13.61 11.55
CA ALA A 78 6.10 14.70 10.84
C ALA A 78 6.69 14.91 9.44
N GLY A 79 8.01 14.83 9.30
CA GLY A 79 8.70 14.95 8.02
C GLY A 79 8.36 13.80 7.06
N ILE A 80 8.14 12.59 7.58
CA ILE A 80 7.62 11.46 6.80
C ILE A 80 6.22 11.78 6.29
N ALA A 81 5.32 12.25 7.17
CA ALA A 81 3.97 12.65 6.78
C ALA A 81 3.96 13.76 5.71
N ASP A 82 4.84 14.76 5.82
CA ASP A 82 4.98 15.82 4.82
C ASP A 82 5.36 15.23 3.44
N ARG A 83 6.29 14.28 3.41
CA ARG A 83 6.69 13.59 2.17
C ARG A 83 5.54 12.80 1.56
N LEU A 84 4.81 12.03 2.36
CA LEU A 84 3.68 11.24 1.90
C LEU A 84 2.58 12.15 1.32
N LEU A 85 2.20 13.19 2.05
CA LEU A 85 1.16 14.14 1.62
C LEU A 85 1.56 14.92 0.36
N ALA A 86 2.84 15.29 0.22
CA ALA A 86 3.35 15.95 -0.99
C ALA A 86 3.24 15.06 -2.25
N HIS A 87 3.15 13.73 -2.06
CA HIS A 87 2.94 12.76 -3.14
C HIS A 87 1.50 12.20 -3.17
N GLY A 88 0.55 12.95 -2.59
CA GLY A 88 -0.87 12.60 -2.62
C GLY A 88 -1.27 11.40 -1.76
N ILE A 89 -0.42 10.93 -0.86
CA ILE A 89 -0.70 9.81 0.03
C ILE A 89 -1.26 10.35 1.34
N ASN A 90 -2.53 10.06 1.65
CA ASN A 90 -3.15 10.44 2.93
C ASN A 90 -3.57 9.23 3.78
N LYS A 91 -3.29 8.01 3.29
CA LYS A 91 -3.50 6.76 3.99
C LYS A 91 -2.30 5.85 3.82
N ALA A 92 -1.88 5.17 4.89
CA ALA A 92 -0.74 4.27 4.85
C ALA A 92 -0.95 3.05 5.75
N PHE A 93 -0.46 1.88 5.29
CA PHE A 93 -0.33 0.66 6.09
C PHE A 93 1.13 0.55 6.55
N GLU A 94 1.33 0.74 7.83
CA GLU A 94 2.65 0.74 8.45
C GLU A 94 3.00 -0.68 8.93
N GLY A 95 4.06 -1.24 8.34
CA GLY A 95 4.45 -2.65 8.46
C GLY A 95 5.26 -3.00 9.71
N GLY A 96 5.40 -2.09 10.65
CA GLY A 96 6.11 -2.31 11.90
C GLY A 96 7.59 -1.92 11.87
N ASP A 97 8.11 -1.68 13.04
CA ASP A 97 9.53 -1.57 13.35
C ASP A 97 9.84 -2.19 14.73
N ALA A 98 11.10 -2.20 15.13
CA ALA A 98 11.50 -2.84 16.39
C ALA A 98 10.95 -2.14 17.66
N ILE A 99 10.55 -0.87 17.56
CA ILE A 99 10.13 -0.02 18.70
C ILE A 99 8.64 0.39 18.66
N GLY A 100 7.93 0.06 17.57
CA GLY A 100 6.52 0.42 17.41
C GLY A 100 6.27 1.89 17.09
N ALA A 101 7.19 2.53 16.34
CA ALA A 101 7.07 3.93 15.95
C ALA A 101 5.79 4.23 15.17
N GLY A 102 5.29 3.27 14.37
CA GLY A 102 4.04 3.38 13.63
C GLY A 102 2.81 3.61 14.50
N LEU A 103 2.71 2.96 15.67
CA LEU A 103 1.62 3.19 16.63
C LEU A 103 1.65 4.60 17.22
N THR A 104 2.85 5.13 17.45
CA THR A 104 3.03 6.50 17.89
C THR A 104 2.67 7.49 16.79
N ALA A 105 3.13 7.22 15.55
CA ALA A 105 2.79 8.02 14.37
C ALA A 105 1.27 8.07 14.14
N LYS A 106 0.58 6.94 14.23
CA LYS A 106 -0.88 6.83 14.10
C LYS A 106 -1.61 7.77 15.04
N LYS A 107 -1.16 7.88 16.31
CA LYS A 107 -1.78 8.78 17.31
C LYS A 107 -1.47 10.25 17.02
N ASN A 108 -0.20 10.55 16.70
CA ASN A 108 0.28 11.92 16.59
C ASN A 108 -0.10 12.60 15.27
N LEU A 109 -0.44 11.83 14.24
CA LEU A 109 -0.75 12.32 12.89
C LEU A 109 -2.22 12.11 12.48
N ALA A 110 -3.09 11.73 13.41
CA ALA A 110 -4.47 11.34 13.12
C ALA A 110 -5.30 12.45 12.42
N ASP A 111 -4.94 13.71 12.58
CA ASP A 111 -5.55 14.87 11.91
C ASP A 111 -5.01 15.12 10.49
N ARG A 112 -3.90 14.49 10.12
CA ARG A 112 -3.17 14.71 8.88
C ARG A 112 -3.16 13.50 7.95
N LEU A 113 -2.93 12.31 8.50
CA LEU A 113 -2.67 11.07 7.79
C LEU A 113 -3.39 9.91 8.49
N GLU A 114 -4.17 9.12 7.75
CA GLU A 114 -4.75 7.89 8.25
C GLU A 114 -3.69 6.78 8.22
N ILE A 115 -3.23 6.33 9.39
CA ILE A 115 -2.25 5.27 9.52
C ILE A 115 -2.91 4.03 10.11
N LEU A 116 -2.80 2.90 9.42
CA LEU A 116 -3.11 1.57 9.92
C LEU A 116 -1.77 0.91 10.25
N SER A 117 -1.51 0.62 11.52
CA SER A 117 -0.20 0.15 11.97
C SER A 117 -0.26 -1.25 12.56
N SER A 118 0.74 -2.07 12.23
CA SER A 118 1.01 -3.34 12.90
C SER A 118 1.82 -3.16 14.19
N GLY A 119 2.38 -1.97 14.42
CA GLY A 119 3.28 -1.68 15.54
C GLY A 119 4.66 -2.31 15.37
N PHE A 120 4.77 -3.61 15.49
CA PHE A 120 5.97 -4.40 15.17
C PHE A 120 5.57 -5.73 14.53
N GLY A 121 6.45 -6.23 13.67
CA GLY A 121 6.28 -7.56 13.08
C GLY A 121 6.65 -8.68 14.08
N ILE A 122 6.05 -9.84 13.92
CA ILE A 122 6.42 -11.06 14.67
C ILE A 122 7.26 -11.94 13.74
N TYR A 123 8.46 -12.32 14.17
CA TYR A 123 9.31 -13.22 13.42
C TYR A 123 9.91 -14.31 14.31
N ARG A 124 10.29 -15.45 13.72
CA ARG A 124 10.99 -16.54 14.45
C ARG A 124 12.37 -16.08 14.86
N GLU A 125 12.74 -16.21 16.14
CA GLU A 125 14.07 -15.84 16.63
C GLU A 125 15.18 -16.57 15.84
N GLY A 126 16.21 -15.82 15.46
CA GLY A 126 17.26 -16.30 14.56
C GLY A 126 16.97 -16.16 13.07
N GLY A 127 15.72 -15.86 12.68
CA GLY A 127 15.33 -15.54 11.29
C GLY A 127 15.45 -14.06 10.94
N TYR A 128 14.97 -13.73 9.73
CA TYR A 128 14.84 -12.34 9.29
C TYR A 128 13.71 -11.61 10.04
N GLY A 129 13.91 -10.33 10.37
CA GLY A 129 12.84 -9.50 10.94
C GLY A 129 13.28 -8.51 12.03
N LYS A 130 14.53 -8.54 12.50
CA LYS A 130 14.98 -7.73 13.65
C LYS A 130 14.81 -6.22 13.49
N TYR A 131 14.79 -5.71 12.24
CA TYR A 131 14.60 -4.27 11.97
C TYR A 131 13.13 -3.86 11.94
N ILE A 132 12.23 -4.81 11.71
CA ILE A 132 10.81 -4.55 11.50
C ILE A 132 9.94 -5.16 12.62
N GLY A 133 10.54 -5.88 13.59
CA GLY A 133 9.74 -6.60 14.57
C GLY A 133 10.51 -7.15 15.76
N ARG A 134 9.84 -8.07 16.44
CA ARG A 134 10.34 -8.80 17.61
C ARG A 134 10.42 -10.28 17.33
N GLY A 135 11.58 -10.86 17.67
CA GLY A 135 11.80 -12.29 17.56
C GLY A 135 11.11 -13.06 18.69
N VAL A 136 10.47 -14.16 18.35
CA VAL A 136 9.81 -15.06 19.30
C VAL A 136 10.40 -16.47 19.22
N LYS A 137 10.54 -17.12 20.37
CA LYS A 137 11.13 -18.45 20.50
C LYS A 137 10.11 -19.57 20.35
N ASP A 138 8.87 -19.28 20.72
CA ASP A 138 7.78 -20.24 20.76
C ASP A 138 6.41 -19.55 20.58
N ILE A 139 5.37 -20.36 20.49
CA ILE A 139 4.00 -19.91 20.28
C ILE A 139 3.46 -19.09 21.46
N GLU A 140 3.83 -19.43 22.68
CA GLU A 140 3.33 -18.70 23.86
C GLU A 140 3.91 -17.29 23.91
N GLN A 141 5.18 -17.11 23.55
CA GLN A 141 5.77 -15.79 23.39
C GLN A 141 5.11 -15.03 22.22
N ALA A 142 4.85 -15.70 21.08
CA ALA A 142 4.14 -15.07 19.95
C ALA A 142 2.76 -14.55 20.38
N LYS A 143 1.97 -15.35 21.09
CA LYS A 143 0.66 -14.95 21.63
C LYS A 143 0.77 -13.76 22.59
N SER A 144 1.77 -13.77 23.46
CA SER A 144 2.01 -12.65 24.40
C SER A 144 2.32 -11.34 23.67
N GLU A 145 3.17 -11.38 22.63
CA GLU A 145 3.50 -10.21 21.82
C GLU A 145 2.28 -9.73 21.00
N ILE A 146 1.44 -10.65 20.49
CA ILE A 146 0.19 -10.32 19.80
C ILE A 146 -0.77 -9.59 20.74
N GLU A 147 -0.95 -10.06 21.98
CA GLU A 147 -1.78 -9.36 22.96
C GLU A 147 -1.25 -7.95 23.30
N ALA A 148 0.06 -7.79 23.35
CA ALA A 148 0.67 -6.47 23.54
C ALA A 148 0.38 -5.54 22.35
N LEU A 149 0.43 -6.05 21.10
CA LEU A 149 0.06 -5.29 19.89
C LEU A 149 -1.41 -4.86 19.91
N ILE A 150 -2.32 -5.79 20.23
CA ILE A 150 -3.76 -5.53 20.33
C ILE A 150 -4.02 -4.44 21.38
N SER A 151 -3.43 -4.59 22.56
CA SER A 151 -3.57 -3.64 23.66
C SER A 151 -3.02 -2.25 23.31
N ALA A 152 -1.99 -2.18 22.47
CA ALA A 152 -1.40 -0.94 21.97
C ALA A 152 -2.22 -0.28 20.83
N GLY A 153 -3.22 -0.99 20.29
CA GLY A 153 -4.12 -0.49 19.25
C GLY A 153 -3.62 -0.75 17.81
N ALA A 154 -2.93 -1.87 17.60
CA ALA A 154 -2.59 -2.35 16.26
C ALA A 154 -3.86 -2.65 15.45
N ASP A 155 -3.83 -2.35 14.15
CA ASP A 155 -4.95 -2.57 13.23
C ASP A 155 -4.88 -3.94 12.55
N TYR A 156 -3.70 -4.54 12.52
CA TYR A 156 -3.40 -5.85 11.95
C TYR A 156 -2.12 -6.39 12.57
N VAL A 157 -1.87 -7.67 12.39
CA VAL A 157 -0.61 -8.30 12.82
C VAL A 157 0.25 -8.60 11.60
N LYS A 158 1.48 -8.10 11.61
CA LYS A 158 2.52 -8.47 10.63
C LYS A 158 3.25 -9.71 11.09
N VAL A 159 3.29 -10.73 10.25
CA VAL A 159 4.08 -11.95 10.47
C VAL A 159 5.16 -12.06 9.40
N VAL A 160 6.38 -12.40 9.79
CA VAL A 160 7.51 -12.62 8.88
C VAL A 160 7.72 -14.11 8.74
N HIS A 161 7.40 -14.68 7.56
CA HIS A 161 7.39 -16.10 7.30
C HIS A 161 8.42 -16.57 6.27
N SER A 162 9.29 -15.71 5.80
CA SER A 162 10.46 -16.07 4.99
C SER A 162 11.65 -15.17 5.32
N GLY A 163 12.81 -15.51 4.76
CA GLY A 163 13.89 -14.55 4.64
C GLY A 163 13.66 -13.54 3.51
N ILE A 164 14.74 -12.85 3.13
CA ILE A 164 14.78 -11.90 2.02
C ILE A 164 15.50 -12.51 0.82
N TYR A 165 15.34 -11.88 -0.33
CA TYR A 165 16.09 -12.25 -1.53
C TYR A 165 17.56 -11.87 -1.40
N ASP A 166 18.44 -12.85 -1.64
CA ASP A 166 19.88 -12.68 -1.72
C ASP A 166 20.29 -12.76 -3.20
N PRO A 167 20.64 -11.64 -3.84
CA PRO A 167 20.96 -11.63 -5.26
C PRO A 167 22.33 -12.25 -5.58
N GLU A 168 23.25 -12.42 -4.61
CA GLU A 168 24.53 -13.08 -4.87
C GLU A 168 24.33 -14.57 -5.14
N ASP A 169 23.46 -15.22 -4.37
CA ASP A 169 23.18 -16.66 -4.45
C ASP A 169 21.87 -16.97 -5.20
N ASP A 170 21.17 -15.97 -5.73
CA ASP A 170 19.85 -16.08 -6.39
C ASP A 170 18.85 -16.95 -5.58
N ARG A 171 18.71 -16.64 -4.30
CA ARG A 171 17.85 -17.43 -3.39
C ARG A 171 17.15 -16.57 -2.36
N ILE A 172 16.06 -17.10 -1.82
CA ILE A 172 15.45 -16.56 -0.61
C ILE A 172 16.25 -17.12 0.60
N THR A 173 16.71 -16.23 1.49
CA THR A 173 17.43 -16.63 2.68
C THR A 173 16.51 -17.37 3.65
N ALA A 174 17.10 -18.20 4.53
CA ALA A 174 16.34 -18.94 5.55
C ALA A 174 15.60 -17.98 6.50
N GLY A 175 14.44 -18.40 6.94
CA GLY A 175 13.58 -17.65 7.88
C GLY A 175 12.17 -18.24 7.91
N GLY A 176 11.33 -17.66 8.76
CA GLY A 176 9.95 -18.09 8.90
C GLY A 176 9.71 -19.03 10.07
N PHE A 177 8.45 -19.33 10.25
CA PHE A 177 7.93 -20.28 11.25
C PHE A 177 7.77 -21.66 10.61
N GLU A 178 7.74 -22.71 11.41
CA GLU A 178 7.22 -23.99 10.93
C GLU A 178 5.73 -23.84 10.57
N ARG A 179 5.25 -24.57 9.56
CA ARG A 179 3.85 -24.50 9.10
C ARG A 179 2.83 -24.61 10.24
N ARG A 180 3.06 -25.50 11.21
CA ARG A 180 2.18 -25.64 12.38
C ARG A 180 2.18 -24.37 13.24
N GLU A 181 3.34 -23.81 13.53
CA GLU A 181 3.49 -22.58 14.31
C GLU A 181 2.80 -21.40 13.63
N LEU A 182 3.02 -21.23 12.31
CA LEU A 182 2.35 -20.19 11.53
C LEU A 182 0.83 -20.34 11.60
N GLY A 183 0.31 -21.57 11.47
CA GLY A 183 -1.12 -21.85 11.58
C GLY A 183 -1.71 -21.46 12.93
N GLU A 184 -1.02 -21.79 14.02
CA GLU A 184 -1.44 -21.40 15.37
C GLU A 184 -1.42 -19.87 15.55
N ILE A 185 -0.40 -19.16 15.03
CA ILE A 185 -0.30 -17.70 15.08
C ILE A 185 -1.45 -17.06 14.28
N ILE A 186 -1.68 -17.49 13.04
CA ILE A 186 -2.73 -16.92 12.18
C ILE A 186 -4.12 -17.16 12.79
N ALA A 187 -4.39 -18.37 13.26
CA ALA A 187 -5.66 -18.69 13.92
C ALA A 187 -5.87 -17.81 15.17
N TYR A 188 -4.85 -17.67 16.00
CA TYR A 188 -4.90 -16.86 17.21
C TYR A 188 -5.23 -15.39 16.96
N VAL A 189 -4.63 -14.79 15.91
CA VAL A 189 -4.90 -13.40 15.50
C VAL A 189 -6.31 -13.25 14.95
N ARG A 190 -6.74 -14.19 14.09
CA ARG A 190 -8.07 -14.17 13.46
C ARG A 190 -9.20 -14.31 14.49
N ASP A 191 -9.02 -15.15 15.51
CA ASP A 191 -9.98 -15.30 16.61
C ASP A 191 -10.19 -13.99 17.40
N ARG A 192 -9.24 -13.04 17.29
CA ARG A 192 -9.34 -11.69 17.85
C ARG A 192 -9.87 -10.64 16.87
N GLY A 193 -10.29 -11.08 15.70
CA GLY A 193 -10.88 -10.23 14.67
C GLY A 193 -9.89 -9.37 13.90
N LEU A 194 -8.58 -9.62 14.00
CA LEU A 194 -7.57 -8.87 13.27
C LEU A 194 -7.09 -9.61 12.02
N PRO A 195 -6.77 -8.88 10.93
CA PRO A 195 -6.14 -9.46 9.76
C PRO A 195 -4.65 -9.75 10.01
N VAL A 196 -4.13 -10.74 9.28
CA VAL A 196 -2.71 -11.08 9.26
C VAL A 196 -2.12 -10.70 7.91
N PHE A 197 -1.09 -9.83 7.93
CA PHE A 197 -0.29 -9.50 6.76
C PHE A 197 1.04 -10.23 6.86
N CYS A 198 1.35 -11.04 5.84
CA CYS A 198 2.50 -11.94 5.88
C CYS A 198 3.59 -11.49 4.90
N HIS A 199 4.79 -11.18 5.43
CA HIS A 199 5.99 -11.12 4.61
C HIS A 199 6.34 -12.55 4.21
N ALA A 200 6.26 -12.86 2.94
CA ALA A 200 6.58 -14.17 2.42
C ALA A 200 7.15 -14.05 0.99
N ASN A 201 8.25 -14.74 0.74
CA ASN A 201 8.90 -14.90 -0.55
C ASN A 201 9.14 -16.37 -0.82
N GLY A 202 9.13 -16.75 -2.09
CA GLY A 202 9.20 -18.14 -2.52
C GLY A 202 7.84 -18.85 -2.47
N THR A 203 7.67 -19.79 -3.38
CA THR A 203 6.41 -20.52 -3.58
C THR A 203 5.89 -21.16 -2.30
N GLU A 204 6.74 -21.89 -1.56
CA GLU A 204 6.34 -22.64 -0.37
C GLU A 204 5.83 -21.72 0.75
N ALA A 205 6.60 -20.69 1.11
CA ALA A 205 6.21 -19.79 2.19
C ALA A 205 4.94 -19.00 1.87
N VAL A 206 4.77 -18.55 0.61
CA VAL A 206 3.55 -17.87 0.17
C VAL A 206 2.35 -18.82 0.21
N GLN A 207 2.51 -20.04 -0.31
CA GLN A 207 1.44 -21.05 -0.31
C GLN A 207 1.00 -21.39 1.10
N GLU A 208 1.93 -21.60 2.02
CA GLU A 208 1.61 -21.87 3.43
C GLU A 208 0.84 -20.73 4.07
N ALA A 209 1.31 -19.47 3.90
CA ALA A 209 0.63 -18.31 4.45
C ALA A 209 -0.81 -18.17 3.92
N VAL A 210 -1.02 -18.38 2.61
CA VAL A 210 -2.34 -18.31 1.97
C VAL A 210 -3.26 -19.44 2.44
N ASP A 211 -2.78 -20.67 2.48
CA ASP A 211 -3.53 -21.85 2.95
C ASP A 211 -4.01 -21.68 4.40
N LEU A 212 -3.14 -21.15 5.24
CA LEU A 212 -3.41 -20.97 6.67
C LEU A 212 -4.28 -19.74 6.96
N GLY A 213 -4.55 -18.92 5.96
CA GLY A 213 -5.52 -17.83 6.02
C GLY A 213 -4.95 -16.46 6.31
N ALA A 214 -3.74 -16.17 5.85
CA ALA A 214 -3.24 -14.80 5.79
C ALA A 214 -4.19 -13.90 4.96
N SER A 215 -4.37 -12.67 5.39
CA SER A 215 -5.26 -11.69 4.74
C SER A 215 -4.56 -10.97 3.58
N ALA A 216 -3.22 -10.84 3.68
CA ALA A 216 -2.39 -10.24 2.67
C ALA A 216 -1.01 -10.90 2.61
N ILE A 217 -0.48 -11.01 1.39
CA ILE A 217 0.93 -11.36 1.13
C ILE A 217 1.67 -10.09 0.75
N ILE A 218 2.80 -9.86 1.40
CA ILE A 218 3.72 -8.76 1.09
C ILE A 218 4.95 -9.36 0.43
N HIS A 219 5.39 -8.71 -0.63
CA HIS A 219 6.46 -9.08 -1.54
C HIS A 219 6.06 -10.22 -2.50
N GLY A 220 6.05 -11.46 -2.07
CA GLY A 220 5.69 -12.60 -2.92
C GLY A 220 6.65 -12.79 -4.11
N LEU A 221 7.94 -12.53 -3.92
CA LEU A 221 8.95 -12.78 -4.94
C LEU A 221 9.10 -14.28 -5.20
N GLN A 222 9.32 -14.69 -6.44
CA GLN A 222 9.54 -16.10 -6.88
C GLN A 222 8.37 -17.04 -6.54
N VAL A 223 7.13 -16.61 -6.78
CA VAL A 223 5.94 -17.46 -6.61
C VAL A 223 5.58 -18.20 -7.91
N SER A 224 5.08 -19.43 -7.76
CA SER A 224 4.57 -20.21 -8.89
C SER A 224 3.19 -19.74 -9.34
N GLU A 225 2.79 -20.16 -10.55
CA GLU A 225 1.48 -19.84 -11.09
C GLU A 225 0.34 -20.50 -10.31
N GLU A 226 0.57 -21.70 -9.80
CA GLU A 226 -0.39 -22.42 -8.93
C GLU A 226 -0.61 -21.63 -7.64
N THR A 227 0.45 -21.06 -7.07
CA THR A 227 0.33 -20.22 -5.87
C THR A 227 -0.40 -18.91 -6.16
N LEU A 228 -0.20 -18.30 -7.33
CA LEU A 228 -0.99 -17.13 -7.76
C LEU A 228 -2.48 -17.48 -7.90
N SER A 229 -2.81 -18.65 -8.46
CA SER A 229 -4.19 -19.13 -8.53
C SER A 229 -4.80 -19.32 -7.14
N LEU A 230 -4.03 -19.85 -6.20
CA LEU A 230 -4.47 -20.01 -4.81
C LEU A 230 -4.73 -18.66 -4.13
N ILE A 231 -3.89 -17.65 -4.36
CA ILE A 231 -4.09 -16.27 -3.88
C ILE A 231 -5.43 -15.72 -4.43
N ALA A 232 -5.72 -15.95 -5.71
CA ALA A 232 -6.96 -15.53 -6.35
C ALA A 232 -8.19 -16.23 -5.73
N ASP A 233 -8.15 -17.56 -5.61
CA ASP A 233 -9.24 -18.39 -5.08
C ASP A 233 -9.57 -18.03 -3.63
N LYS A 234 -8.56 -17.81 -2.81
CA LYS A 234 -8.69 -17.40 -1.40
C LYS A 234 -8.96 -15.91 -1.23
N ARG A 235 -8.93 -15.12 -2.31
CA ARG A 235 -9.11 -13.66 -2.30
C ARG A 235 -8.16 -12.93 -1.36
N VAL A 236 -6.93 -13.43 -1.26
CA VAL A 236 -5.87 -12.82 -0.47
C VAL A 236 -5.37 -11.56 -1.20
N MET A 237 -5.11 -10.49 -0.45
CA MET A 237 -4.52 -9.27 -1.01
C MET A 237 -3.05 -9.52 -1.35
N PHE A 238 -2.60 -8.99 -2.49
CA PHE A 238 -1.19 -9.09 -2.90
C PHE A 238 -0.57 -7.69 -2.96
N ILE A 239 0.50 -7.46 -2.20
CA ILE A 239 1.24 -6.21 -2.10
C ILE A 239 2.67 -6.48 -2.57
N PRO A 240 2.97 -6.35 -3.88
CA PRO A 240 4.20 -6.89 -4.47
C PRO A 240 5.45 -6.09 -4.16
N THR A 241 5.34 -4.81 -3.81
CA THR A 241 6.48 -3.93 -3.50
C THR A 241 7.60 -3.98 -4.56
N LEU A 242 7.23 -3.91 -5.84
CA LEU A 242 8.15 -3.99 -6.98
C LEU A 242 9.30 -2.99 -6.86
N GLN A 243 8.98 -1.77 -6.40
CA GLN A 243 9.95 -0.70 -6.23
C GLN A 243 11.01 -1.02 -5.18
N ALA A 244 10.68 -1.77 -4.13
CA ALA A 244 11.64 -2.20 -3.13
C ALA A 244 12.75 -3.05 -3.76
N PHE A 245 12.39 -4.04 -4.58
CA PHE A 245 13.34 -4.87 -5.31
C PHE A 245 14.11 -4.08 -6.37
N GLN A 246 13.43 -3.20 -7.12
CA GLN A 246 14.07 -2.33 -8.09
C GLN A 246 15.15 -1.44 -7.42
N SER A 247 14.91 -0.95 -6.21
CA SER A 247 15.83 -0.11 -5.46
C SER A 247 17.11 -0.84 -5.03
N LEU A 248 17.08 -2.17 -4.91
CA LEU A 248 18.25 -2.97 -4.56
C LEU A 248 19.33 -2.96 -5.66
N ARG A 249 18.99 -2.61 -6.92
CA ARG A 249 19.97 -2.51 -8.03
C ARG A 249 21.13 -1.59 -7.70
N SER A 250 20.86 -0.49 -7.01
CA SER A 250 21.90 0.45 -6.57
C SER A 250 22.85 -0.10 -5.48
N ARG A 251 22.53 -1.27 -4.95
CA ARG A 251 23.24 -1.95 -3.87
C ARG A 251 23.84 -3.29 -4.28
N ALA A 252 23.68 -3.70 -5.54
CA ALA A 252 24.29 -4.92 -6.07
C ALA A 252 25.82 -4.85 -5.88
N ALA A 253 26.40 -5.89 -5.26
CA ALA A 253 27.81 -5.92 -4.91
C ALA A 253 28.69 -6.42 -6.07
N SER A 254 28.09 -7.08 -7.05
CA SER A 254 28.75 -7.67 -8.21
C SER A 254 27.88 -7.62 -9.47
N ASP A 255 28.47 -7.85 -10.64
CA ASP A 255 27.74 -8.00 -11.89
C ASP A 255 26.84 -9.24 -11.87
N VAL A 256 27.16 -10.25 -11.06
CA VAL A 256 26.33 -11.44 -10.90
C VAL A 256 25.09 -11.07 -10.11
N SER A 257 25.25 -10.43 -8.97
CA SER A 257 24.10 -10.01 -8.14
C SER A 257 23.21 -9.02 -8.88
N LEU A 258 23.76 -8.15 -9.72
CA LEU A 258 22.95 -7.24 -10.53
C LEU A 258 22.11 -7.99 -11.55
N ARG A 259 22.68 -8.96 -12.30
CA ARG A 259 21.92 -9.78 -13.27
C ARG A 259 20.83 -10.59 -12.58
N ASN A 260 21.18 -11.31 -11.51
CA ASN A 260 20.21 -12.12 -10.76
C ASN A 260 19.03 -11.25 -10.25
N LEU A 261 19.33 -10.04 -9.77
CA LEU A 261 18.31 -9.10 -9.31
C LEU A 261 17.44 -8.60 -10.48
N GLU A 262 18.01 -8.30 -11.63
CA GLU A 262 17.27 -7.88 -12.82
C GLU A 262 16.32 -8.99 -13.29
N GLU A 263 16.78 -10.23 -13.38
CA GLU A 263 15.97 -11.39 -13.72
C GLU A 263 14.86 -11.64 -12.69
N ALA A 264 15.17 -11.52 -11.41
CA ALA A 264 14.20 -11.66 -10.33
C ALA A 264 13.11 -10.58 -10.39
N VAL A 265 13.46 -9.32 -10.65
CA VAL A 265 12.50 -8.20 -10.79
C VAL A 265 11.63 -8.39 -12.02
N GLU A 266 12.19 -8.78 -13.17
CA GLU A 266 11.42 -9.06 -14.39
C GLU A 266 10.44 -10.22 -14.18
N GLY A 267 10.90 -11.31 -13.57
CA GLY A 267 10.06 -12.46 -13.21
C GLY A 267 8.94 -12.07 -12.24
N HIS A 268 9.24 -11.21 -11.27
CA HIS A 268 8.25 -10.70 -10.30
C HIS A 268 7.21 -9.82 -10.97
N MET A 269 7.61 -8.89 -11.84
CA MET A 269 6.69 -8.06 -12.63
C MET A 269 5.76 -8.93 -13.48
N ALA A 270 6.29 -9.96 -14.14
CA ALA A 270 5.49 -10.90 -14.92
C ALA A 270 4.49 -11.68 -14.04
N ALA A 271 4.89 -12.11 -12.84
CA ALA A 271 4.01 -12.77 -11.87
C ALA A 271 2.89 -11.84 -11.37
N VAL A 272 3.21 -10.57 -11.11
CA VAL A 272 2.23 -9.53 -10.70
C VAL A 272 1.19 -9.29 -11.79
N GLY A 273 1.61 -9.19 -13.06
CA GLY A 273 0.70 -9.06 -14.19
C GLY A 273 -0.25 -10.27 -14.33
N ARG A 274 0.28 -11.50 -14.19
CA ARG A 274 -0.53 -12.72 -14.18
C ARG A 274 -1.51 -12.75 -13.00
N ALA A 275 -1.06 -12.38 -11.78
CA ALA A 275 -1.92 -12.29 -10.62
C ALA A 275 -3.12 -11.36 -10.87
N HIS A 276 -2.87 -10.18 -11.45
CA HIS A 276 -3.94 -9.25 -11.82
C HIS A 276 -4.91 -9.88 -12.84
N ALA A 277 -4.38 -10.52 -13.89
CA ALA A 277 -5.20 -11.20 -14.91
C ALA A 277 -6.07 -12.33 -14.33
N MET A 278 -5.62 -12.98 -13.26
CA MET A 278 -6.39 -13.98 -12.49
C MET A 278 -7.42 -13.34 -11.52
N GLY A 279 -7.50 -12.01 -11.45
CA GLY A 279 -8.42 -11.29 -10.57
C GLY A 279 -7.93 -11.08 -9.13
N VAL A 280 -6.64 -11.30 -8.87
CA VAL A 280 -6.02 -10.98 -7.57
C VAL A 280 -6.06 -9.46 -7.33
N LYS A 281 -6.41 -9.06 -6.12
CA LYS A 281 -6.30 -7.66 -5.69
C LYS A 281 -4.84 -7.30 -5.46
N VAL A 282 -4.19 -6.74 -6.48
CA VAL A 282 -2.83 -6.21 -6.39
C VAL A 282 -2.86 -4.79 -5.88
N MET A 283 -2.30 -4.56 -4.69
CA MET A 283 -2.31 -3.25 -4.03
C MET A 283 -0.90 -2.65 -4.04
N PRO A 284 -0.75 -1.35 -4.35
CA PRO A 284 0.56 -0.71 -4.36
C PRO A 284 1.11 -0.53 -2.93
N GLY A 285 2.37 -0.89 -2.73
CA GLY A 285 3.09 -0.71 -1.49
C GLY A 285 4.55 -0.34 -1.79
N SER A 286 5.03 0.78 -1.24
CA SER A 286 6.36 1.28 -1.57
C SER A 286 7.50 0.56 -0.86
N ASP A 287 7.21 -0.03 0.30
CA ASP A 287 8.21 -0.51 1.28
C ASP A 287 9.20 0.59 1.72
N ALA A 288 8.76 1.87 1.67
CA ALA A 288 9.57 2.99 2.10
C ALA A 288 9.89 2.91 3.58
N GLY A 289 11.12 3.32 3.94
CA GLY A 289 11.65 3.24 5.30
C GLY A 289 13.14 3.02 5.32
N PRO A 290 13.70 2.07 4.55
CA PRO A 290 15.14 2.01 4.32
C PRO A 290 15.63 3.30 3.65
N PRO A 291 16.90 3.75 3.91
CA PRO A 291 17.40 5.01 3.37
C PRO A 291 17.44 5.10 1.83
N PHE A 292 17.42 3.95 1.14
CA PHE A 292 17.45 3.84 -0.31
C PHE A 292 16.06 3.68 -0.95
N ILE A 293 14.98 3.70 -0.14
CA ILE A 293 13.60 3.69 -0.59
C ILE A 293 12.90 4.93 0.00
N PRO A 294 12.94 6.07 -0.72
CA PRO A 294 12.44 7.34 -0.19
C PRO A 294 10.91 7.37 -0.10
N TYR A 295 10.40 8.02 0.96
CA TYR A 295 8.95 8.19 1.14
C TYR A 295 8.34 9.04 0.02
N GLY A 296 7.18 8.64 -0.43
CA GLY A 296 6.38 9.30 -1.44
C GLY A 296 6.80 8.97 -2.87
N SER A 297 8.01 9.35 -3.29
CA SER A 297 8.48 9.08 -4.66
C SER A 297 8.53 7.58 -4.98
N SER A 298 8.98 6.73 -4.05
CA SER A 298 8.98 5.27 -4.27
C SER A 298 7.58 4.69 -4.48
N PHE A 299 6.55 5.30 -3.89
CA PHE A 299 5.17 4.91 -4.17
C PHE A 299 4.76 5.28 -5.60
N CYS A 300 5.14 6.47 -6.08
CA CYS A 300 4.89 6.84 -7.48
C CYS A 300 5.60 5.89 -8.45
N ASP A 301 6.84 5.51 -8.13
CA ASP A 301 7.60 4.53 -8.92
C ASP A 301 6.90 3.15 -8.89
N GLU A 302 6.35 2.72 -7.76
CA GLU A 302 5.56 1.48 -7.64
C GLU A 302 4.34 1.51 -8.58
N LEU A 303 3.60 2.62 -8.66
CA LEU A 303 2.46 2.75 -9.58
C LEU A 303 2.90 2.57 -11.04
N TRP A 304 4.03 3.14 -11.43
CA TRP A 304 4.59 2.97 -12.77
C TRP A 304 5.03 1.53 -13.05
N LEU A 305 5.62 0.85 -12.06
CA LEU A 305 6.03 -0.55 -12.18
C LEU A 305 4.83 -1.47 -12.31
N LEU A 306 3.76 -1.25 -11.54
CA LEU A 306 2.51 -2.00 -11.67
C LEU A 306 1.90 -1.85 -13.08
N MET A 307 1.90 -0.64 -13.64
CA MET A 307 1.46 -0.44 -15.01
C MET A 307 2.36 -1.16 -16.02
N LYS A 308 3.69 -1.10 -15.86
CA LYS A 308 4.65 -1.85 -16.69
C LYS A 308 4.48 -3.37 -16.56
N ALA A 309 4.04 -3.87 -15.41
CA ALA A 309 3.68 -5.27 -15.20
C ALA A 309 2.40 -5.69 -15.94
N GLY A 310 1.72 -4.78 -16.65
CA GLY A 310 0.54 -5.04 -17.47
C GLY A 310 -0.79 -4.74 -16.78
N ILE A 311 -0.79 -4.13 -15.59
CA ILE A 311 -2.03 -3.71 -14.94
C ILE A 311 -2.52 -2.40 -15.62
N PRO A 312 -3.77 -2.33 -16.08
CA PRO A 312 -4.32 -1.12 -16.68
C PRO A 312 -4.21 0.10 -15.75
N PHE A 313 -3.90 1.26 -16.31
CA PHE A 313 -3.74 2.51 -15.57
C PHE A 313 -4.88 2.80 -14.60
N GLU A 314 -6.12 2.60 -15.05
CA GLU A 314 -7.31 2.82 -14.22
C GLU A 314 -7.39 1.86 -13.03
N ASP A 315 -6.97 0.60 -13.20
CA ASP A 315 -6.96 -0.39 -12.12
C ASP A 315 -5.85 -0.09 -11.12
N VAL A 316 -4.69 0.38 -11.57
CA VAL A 316 -3.62 0.88 -10.70
C VAL A 316 -4.15 2.03 -9.85
N LEU A 317 -4.76 3.06 -10.45
CA LEU A 317 -5.33 4.20 -9.72
C LEU A 317 -6.46 3.79 -8.76
N ARG A 318 -7.35 2.87 -9.20
CA ARG A 318 -8.44 2.36 -8.38
C ARG A 318 -7.92 1.63 -7.15
N ASN A 319 -6.87 0.82 -7.31
CA ASN A 319 -6.25 0.07 -6.22
C ASN A 319 -5.40 0.98 -5.31
N ALA A 320 -4.79 2.03 -5.87
CA ALA A 320 -4.06 3.04 -5.11
C ALA A 320 -4.98 3.99 -4.31
N SER A 321 -6.26 4.08 -4.66
CA SER A 321 -7.18 5.05 -4.05
C SER A 321 -7.44 4.74 -2.58
N ALA A 322 -7.22 5.73 -1.70
CA ALA A 322 -7.47 5.61 -0.27
C ALA A 322 -8.97 5.44 0.05
N ARG A 323 -9.82 6.12 -0.75
CA ARG A 323 -11.28 6.17 -0.57
C ARG A 323 -12.00 6.12 -1.93
N ALA A 324 -13.29 5.83 -1.91
CA ALA A 324 -14.15 6.09 -3.07
C ALA A 324 -14.47 7.60 -3.15
N ILE A 325 -14.67 8.12 -4.35
CA ILE A 325 -15.28 9.44 -4.56
C ILE A 325 -16.79 9.22 -4.45
N LYS A 326 -17.42 9.81 -3.41
CA LYS A 326 -18.87 9.65 -3.14
C LYS A 326 -19.46 10.95 -2.62
N ARG A 327 -20.77 11.13 -2.79
CA ARG A 327 -21.53 12.22 -2.17
C ARG A 327 -21.30 12.26 -0.65
N ASP A 328 -21.38 13.45 -0.10
CA ASP A 328 -21.30 13.77 1.33
C ASP A 328 -19.93 13.45 1.97
N GLN A 329 -18.92 13.11 1.15
CA GLN A 329 -17.53 12.99 1.61
C GLN A 329 -16.77 14.30 1.42
N GLN A 330 -15.71 14.47 2.22
CA GLN A 330 -14.77 15.56 2.00
C GLN A 330 -14.20 15.51 0.60
N ALA A 331 -14.15 16.66 -0.05
CA ALA A 331 -13.59 16.81 -1.39
C ALA A 331 -12.05 16.89 -1.28
N ASP A 332 -11.44 15.74 -1.01
CA ASP A 332 -10.00 15.51 -1.02
C ASP A 332 -9.65 14.77 -2.31
N LEU A 333 -9.13 15.50 -3.29
CA LEU A 333 -8.96 15.03 -4.67
C LEU A 333 -7.57 15.39 -5.20
N LEU A 334 -7.08 14.56 -6.10
CA LEU A 334 -5.88 14.77 -6.91
C LEU A 334 -6.31 15.01 -8.37
N ILE A 335 -5.68 15.96 -9.03
CA ILE A 335 -5.77 16.17 -10.47
C ILE A 335 -4.45 15.68 -11.07
N LEU A 336 -4.52 14.63 -11.85
CA LEU A 336 -3.38 13.86 -12.33
C LEU A 336 -3.21 13.97 -13.84
N GLU A 337 -1.96 14.12 -14.29
CA GLU A 337 -1.55 13.83 -15.67
C GLU A 337 -0.68 12.55 -15.64
N GLY A 338 -1.19 11.43 -16.14
CA GLY A 338 -0.63 10.12 -15.82
C GLY A 338 -0.67 9.88 -14.29
N PHE A 339 0.49 9.58 -13.69
CA PHE A 339 0.63 9.48 -12.22
C PHE A 339 1.20 10.76 -11.58
N GLU A 340 1.47 11.81 -12.38
CA GLU A 340 1.98 13.08 -11.87
C GLU A 340 0.84 13.92 -11.28
N ILE A 341 1.02 14.39 -10.06
CA ILE A 341 0.07 15.28 -9.39
C ILE A 341 0.27 16.69 -9.92
N ARG A 342 -0.75 17.24 -10.61
CA ARG A 342 -0.74 18.60 -11.11
C ARG A 342 -1.42 19.57 -10.14
N HIS A 343 -2.50 19.12 -9.51
CA HIS A 343 -3.17 19.92 -8.48
C HIS A 343 -3.68 19.01 -7.36
N VAL A 344 -3.73 19.58 -6.16
CA VAL A 344 -4.29 18.97 -4.97
C VAL A 344 -5.49 19.81 -4.52
N VAL A 345 -6.61 19.14 -4.31
CA VAL A 345 -7.80 19.73 -3.68
C VAL A 345 -7.96 19.09 -2.31
N ARG A 346 -8.02 19.89 -1.27
CA ARG A 346 -8.24 19.42 0.09
C ARG A 346 -9.40 20.17 0.71
N ARG A 347 -10.39 19.42 1.21
CA ARG A 347 -11.65 19.99 1.77
C ARG A 347 -12.31 20.99 0.80
N GLY A 348 -12.23 20.71 -0.50
CA GLY A 348 -12.80 21.54 -1.54
C GLY A 348 -12.00 22.81 -1.87
N GLU A 349 -10.76 22.94 -1.42
CA GLU A 349 -9.90 24.08 -1.75
C GLU A 349 -8.64 23.59 -2.48
N PHE A 350 -8.23 24.30 -3.51
CA PHE A 350 -6.94 24.04 -4.16
C PHE A 350 -5.81 24.43 -3.23
N LEU A 351 -4.88 23.47 -2.98
CA LEU A 351 -3.63 23.79 -2.31
C LEU A 351 -2.65 24.43 -3.30
N GLN A 352 -1.96 25.47 -2.81
CA GLN A 352 -0.94 26.19 -3.58
C GLN A 352 0.36 25.39 -3.66
#